data_0dd8e7591ea308aeb51bdfb101203218
#
_entry.id   0dd8e7591ea308aeb51bdfb101203218
#
_cell.length_a   1.000
_cell.length_b   1.000
_cell.length_c   1.000
_cell.angle_alpha   90.00
_cell.angle_beta   90.00
_cell.angle_gamma   90.00
#
_symmetry.space_group_name_H-M   'P 1'
#
loop_
_entity.id
_entity.type
_entity.pdbx_description
1 polymer ?
#
loop_
_entity_poly.entity_id
_entity_poly.type
_entity_poly.pdbx_seq_one_letter_code
_entity_poly.pdbx_strand_id
1 'polypeptide(L)'
;MKKTQIGFSVLIGLLCINAGSLCRAGSAARPVTPDAAPEAVELLNFIYRISGQHTLSGQHNLPADKDRQTVAAAKAWGKTPAIFGKDWGFADKSSKDSAFVRNDVVEEIIEQYKNGSLVVMCWHEVPPTADEPVAFRPRGGRGATTNVTKTNAATTDLKTVQGHLTEAQYKDLLTPGTELHQRWCDQVDAIVPYLKKLQEAHVPLLWRPFHEMNGQWFWWGGRPKTFSEPDAYQMKGGERMGLMNSGDYSTAALYKMMFDRLVNHHKIKNLIWVWNVDRPEGTTLQFNECWPGPEYVDVVSFDCYRVFKQSYYNDLLKLANGKPVALAEIGGSISLDVLKAQPKWAWWMEWAGMALKGEAADRFAAIVKDPRSWSLSDPDYRKAIAPIRAASGLPAEPPAPPAP
;
A
#
# COMPACT_ATOMS: atom_id res chain seq x y z
N MET A 1 -90.14 -6.43 -19.84
CA MET A 1 -88.92 -6.58 -20.60
C MET A 1 -87.76 -6.23 -19.67
N LYS A 2 -87.11 -7.24 -19.07
CA LYS A 2 -85.99 -7.10 -18.17
C LYS A 2 -84.73 -7.58 -18.94
N LYS A 3 -83.76 -6.68 -19.14
CA LYS A 3 -82.43 -7.03 -19.66
C LYS A 3 -81.52 -7.48 -18.54
N THR A 4 -81.06 -8.71 -18.63
CA THR A 4 -80.05 -9.31 -17.77
C THR A 4 -78.67 -8.97 -18.28
N GLN A 5 -77.87 -8.29 -17.49
CA GLN A 5 -76.43 -8.08 -17.77
C GLN A 5 -75.64 -9.22 -17.14
N ILE A 6 -74.85 -9.89 -17.98
CA ILE A 6 -73.89 -10.90 -17.55
C ILE A 6 -72.54 -10.21 -17.35
N GLY A 7 -72.09 -10.16 -16.11
CA GLY A 7 -70.73 -9.65 -15.82
C GLY A 7 -69.67 -10.72 -16.03
N PHE A 8 -68.65 -10.43 -16.83
CA PHE A 8 -67.43 -11.23 -16.98
C PHE A 8 -66.40 -10.70 -16.01
N SER A 9 -66.08 -11.48 -15.00
CA SER A 9 -64.92 -11.22 -14.11
C SER A 9 -63.68 -11.83 -14.73
N VAL A 10 -62.76 -10.96 -15.17
CA VAL A 10 -61.40 -11.37 -15.59
C VAL A 10 -60.51 -11.44 -14.37
N LEU A 11 -60.10 -12.61 -14.01
CA LEU A 11 -59.10 -12.87 -12.93
C LEU A 11 -57.71 -12.67 -13.53
N ILE A 12 -57.08 -11.52 -13.24
CA ILE A 12 -55.68 -11.27 -13.58
C ILE A 12 -54.80 -11.93 -12.51
N GLY A 13 -54.25 -13.09 -12.85
CA GLY A 13 -53.21 -13.71 -12.04
C GLY A 13 -51.90 -12.94 -12.13
N LEU A 14 -51.48 -12.32 -11.01
CA LEU A 14 -50.14 -11.75 -10.92
C LEU A 14 -49.13 -12.91 -10.85
N LEU A 15 -48.42 -13.16 -11.94
CA LEU A 15 -47.19 -13.95 -11.90
C LEU A 15 -46.09 -13.09 -11.27
N CYS A 16 -45.77 -13.34 -9.99
CA CYS A 16 -44.54 -12.86 -9.39
C CYS A 16 -43.37 -13.60 -10.04
N ILE A 17 -42.77 -13.01 -11.06
CA ILE A 17 -41.49 -13.45 -11.58
C ILE A 17 -40.45 -13.02 -10.54
N ASN A 18 -39.96 -13.98 -9.74
CA ASN A 18 -38.78 -13.84 -8.96
C ASN A 18 -37.61 -13.55 -9.93
N ALA A 19 -37.27 -12.26 -10.09
CA ALA A 19 -36.05 -11.85 -10.73
C ALA A 19 -34.89 -12.30 -9.83
N GLY A 20 -34.49 -13.56 -10.03
CA GLY A 20 -33.21 -14.04 -9.50
C GLY A 20 -32.14 -13.02 -9.90
N SER A 21 -31.44 -12.54 -8.90
CA SER A 21 -30.27 -11.66 -9.05
C SER A 21 -29.29 -12.37 -9.99
N LEU A 22 -29.39 -12.05 -11.28
CA LEU A 22 -28.31 -12.33 -12.24
C LEU A 22 -27.11 -11.56 -11.72
N CYS A 23 -26.16 -12.26 -11.09
CA CYS A 23 -24.79 -11.76 -10.93
C CYS A 23 -24.34 -11.30 -12.30
N ARG A 24 -24.40 -9.99 -12.53
CA ARG A 24 -23.71 -9.34 -13.63
C ARG A 24 -22.25 -9.79 -13.49
N ALA A 25 -21.74 -10.57 -14.43
CA ALA A 25 -20.32 -10.77 -14.59
C ALA A 25 -19.70 -9.37 -14.65
N GLY A 26 -19.13 -8.93 -13.55
CA GLY A 26 -18.51 -7.62 -13.45
C GLY A 26 -17.42 -7.54 -14.51
N SER A 27 -17.37 -6.43 -15.24
CA SER A 27 -16.22 -6.15 -16.12
C SER A 27 -14.94 -6.35 -15.30
N ALA A 28 -13.95 -7.05 -15.88
CA ALA A 28 -12.66 -7.24 -15.24
C ALA A 28 -12.12 -5.89 -14.75
N ALA A 29 -11.63 -5.85 -13.51
CA ALA A 29 -11.05 -4.64 -12.96
C ALA A 29 -9.81 -4.25 -13.78
N ARG A 30 -9.71 -2.98 -14.11
CA ARG A 30 -8.55 -2.45 -14.84
C ARG A 30 -7.70 -1.61 -13.88
N PRO A 31 -6.37 -1.82 -13.86
CA PRO A 31 -5.47 -0.92 -13.14
C PRO A 31 -5.62 0.53 -13.59
N VAL A 32 -5.37 1.45 -12.66
CA VAL A 32 -5.32 2.90 -12.96
C VAL A 32 -4.16 3.25 -13.89
N THR A 33 -3.15 2.41 -13.98
CA THR A 33 -2.08 2.50 -14.98
C THR A 33 -2.65 2.24 -16.37
N PRO A 34 -2.63 3.22 -17.31
CA PRO A 34 -3.02 3.01 -18.69
C PRO A 34 -2.19 1.91 -19.35
N ASP A 35 -2.84 1.07 -20.16
CA ASP A 35 -2.17 -0.06 -20.85
C ASP A 35 -1.32 -0.93 -19.91
N ALA A 36 -1.84 -1.17 -18.70
CA ALA A 36 -1.18 -2.00 -17.72
C ALA A 36 -0.78 -3.37 -18.28
N ALA A 37 0.35 -3.89 -17.86
CA ALA A 37 0.84 -5.20 -18.27
C ALA A 37 -0.16 -6.31 -17.91
N PRO A 38 -0.31 -7.37 -18.74
CA PRO A 38 -1.31 -8.42 -18.52
C PRO A 38 -1.23 -9.04 -17.11
N GLU A 39 -0.04 -9.28 -16.62
CA GLU A 39 0.20 -9.84 -15.27
C GLU A 39 -0.27 -8.89 -14.16
N ALA A 40 -0.16 -7.57 -14.36
CA ALA A 40 -0.68 -6.56 -13.42
C ALA A 40 -2.22 -6.54 -13.43
N VAL A 41 -2.84 -6.67 -14.60
CA VAL A 41 -4.31 -6.79 -14.75
C VAL A 41 -4.81 -8.03 -14.00
N GLU A 42 -4.16 -9.18 -14.20
CA GLU A 42 -4.55 -10.42 -13.53
C GLU A 42 -4.31 -10.38 -12.01
N LEU A 43 -3.22 -9.73 -11.56
CA LEU A 43 -2.98 -9.50 -10.13
C LEU A 43 -4.12 -8.67 -9.51
N LEU A 44 -4.51 -7.56 -10.12
CA LEU A 44 -5.60 -6.73 -9.60
C LEU A 44 -6.92 -7.51 -9.57
N ASN A 45 -7.25 -8.22 -10.65
CA ASN A 45 -8.43 -9.08 -10.71
C ASN A 45 -8.42 -10.16 -9.62
N PHE A 46 -7.27 -10.76 -9.34
CA PHE A 46 -7.12 -11.72 -8.25
C PHE A 46 -7.41 -11.08 -6.90
N ILE A 47 -6.84 -9.90 -6.61
CA ILE A 47 -7.08 -9.17 -5.35
C ILE A 47 -8.57 -8.83 -5.17
N TYR A 48 -9.26 -8.42 -6.24
CA TYR A 48 -10.71 -8.21 -6.19
C TYR A 48 -11.48 -9.50 -5.86
N ARG A 49 -11.11 -10.62 -6.50
CA ARG A 49 -11.79 -11.93 -6.28
C ARG A 49 -11.68 -12.42 -4.85
N ILE A 50 -10.53 -12.26 -4.21
CA ILE A 50 -10.33 -12.76 -2.84
C ILE A 50 -10.88 -11.80 -1.77
N SER A 51 -11.05 -10.51 -2.07
CA SER A 51 -11.51 -9.51 -1.10
C SER A 51 -12.86 -9.90 -0.48
N GLY A 52 -12.89 -10.01 0.85
CA GLY A 52 -14.06 -10.45 1.62
C GLY A 52 -14.26 -11.97 1.70
N GLN A 53 -13.50 -12.75 0.95
CA GLN A 53 -13.54 -14.23 1.00
C GLN A 53 -12.27 -14.78 1.66
N HIS A 54 -11.12 -14.28 1.23
CA HIS A 54 -9.80 -14.68 1.72
C HIS A 54 -8.94 -13.45 2.00
N THR A 55 -7.91 -13.64 2.83
CA THR A 55 -6.85 -12.67 3.08
C THR A 55 -5.49 -13.38 2.90
N LEU A 56 -4.52 -12.69 2.31
CA LEU A 56 -3.19 -13.26 2.14
C LEU A 56 -2.30 -12.93 3.32
N SER A 57 -1.56 -13.92 3.79
CA SER A 57 -0.49 -13.70 4.78
C SER A 57 0.72 -13.04 4.14
N GLY A 58 1.35 -12.10 4.83
CA GLY A 58 2.50 -11.36 4.31
C GLY A 58 3.59 -11.08 5.32
N GLN A 59 4.83 -11.01 4.81
CA GLN A 59 6.02 -10.67 5.58
C GLN A 59 6.87 -9.64 4.86
N HIS A 60 7.21 -8.56 5.56
CA HIS A 60 8.18 -7.58 5.07
C HIS A 60 9.62 -7.99 5.42
N ASN A 61 10.52 -7.83 4.45
CA ASN A 61 11.96 -8.06 4.60
C ASN A 61 12.71 -6.76 4.36
N LEU A 62 13.63 -6.42 5.25
CA LEU A 62 14.51 -5.26 5.05
C LEU A 62 15.37 -5.44 3.77
N PRO A 63 15.80 -4.36 3.11
CA PRO A 63 16.48 -4.44 1.81
C PRO A 63 17.65 -5.44 1.76
N ALA A 64 18.52 -5.44 2.78
CA ALA A 64 19.70 -6.30 2.84
C ALA A 64 19.46 -7.70 3.45
N ASP A 65 18.23 -7.99 3.90
CA ASP A 65 17.92 -9.24 4.62
C ASP A 65 17.59 -10.43 3.71
N LYS A 66 17.57 -10.23 2.40
CA LYS A 66 17.00 -11.18 1.46
C LYS A 66 15.61 -11.62 1.94
N ASP A 67 15.35 -12.91 2.05
CA ASP A 67 14.11 -13.51 2.53
C ASP A 67 14.16 -13.92 4.02
N ARG A 68 15.15 -13.47 4.76
CA ARG A 68 15.41 -13.90 6.15
C ARG A 68 14.19 -13.80 7.05
N GLN A 69 13.42 -12.70 6.96
CA GLN A 69 12.21 -12.53 7.78
C GLN A 69 11.08 -13.46 7.30
N THR A 70 10.95 -13.68 6.00
CA THR A 70 9.97 -14.62 5.43
C THR A 70 10.25 -16.07 5.88
N VAL A 71 11.51 -16.50 5.85
CA VAL A 71 11.91 -17.81 6.36
C VAL A 71 11.66 -17.94 7.86
N ALA A 72 11.98 -16.89 8.63
CA ALA A 72 11.72 -16.88 10.06
C ALA A 72 10.22 -16.91 10.38
N ALA A 73 9.39 -16.20 9.59
CA ALA A 73 7.94 -16.21 9.70
C ALA A 73 7.36 -17.60 9.36
N ALA A 74 7.82 -18.24 8.30
CA ALA A 74 7.41 -19.60 7.94
C ALA A 74 7.65 -20.57 9.11
N LYS A 75 8.85 -20.50 9.71
CA LYS A 75 9.21 -21.31 10.87
C LYS A 75 8.35 -20.99 12.11
N ALA A 76 8.09 -19.70 12.40
CA ALA A 76 7.36 -19.27 13.57
C ALA A 76 5.86 -19.56 13.46
N TRP A 77 5.27 -19.40 12.26
CA TRP A 77 3.82 -19.50 12.04
C TRP A 77 3.39 -20.86 11.47
N GLY A 78 4.33 -21.66 10.95
CA GLY A 78 4.06 -22.97 10.38
C GLY A 78 3.59 -22.96 8.93
N LYS A 79 3.56 -21.79 8.26
CA LYS A 79 3.25 -21.64 6.83
C LYS A 79 4.08 -20.49 6.23
N THR A 80 4.53 -20.65 4.99
CA THR A 80 5.25 -19.60 4.25
C THR A 80 4.28 -18.50 3.81
N PRO A 81 4.51 -17.22 4.15
CA PRO A 81 3.68 -16.10 3.72
C PRO A 81 3.52 -16.04 2.19
N ALA A 82 2.31 -15.64 1.73
CA ALA A 82 2.00 -15.49 0.31
C ALA A 82 2.50 -14.15 -0.27
N ILE A 83 2.57 -13.11 0.57
CA ILE A 83 3.08 -11.79 0.20
C ILE A 83 4.53 -11.65 0.67
N PHE A 84 5.40 -11.31 -0.27
CA PHE A 84 6.79 -10.97 -0.04
C PHE A 84 6.96 -9.45 -0.10
N GLY A 85 7.25 -8.82 1.02
CA GLY A 85 7.45 -7.37 1.12
C GLY A 85 8.92 -6.98 1.03
N LYS A 86 9.20 -5.92 0.29
CA LYS A 86 10.54 -5.29 0.16
C LYS A 86 10.44 -3.77 0.14
N ASP A 87 11.58 -3.12 0.26
CA ASP A 87 11.76 -1.68 0.25
C ASP A 87 12.91 -1.28 -0.69
N TRP A 88 12.75 -0.18 -1.42
CA TRP A 88 13.85 0.42 -2.19
C TRP A 88 14.85 1.15 -1.30
N GLY A 89 14.46 1.43 -0.09
CA GLY A 89 15.40 1.77 0.84
C GLY A 89 15.32 2.85 1.85
N PHE A 90 16.11 2.70 2.80
CA PHE A 90 16.75 3.66 3.68
C PHE A 90 18.02 3.00 4.21
N ALA A 91 19.01 3.81 4.59
CA ALA A 91 20.15 3.31 5.34
C ALA A 91 19.90 3.48 6.83
N ASP A 92 19.95 2.38 7.56
CA ASP A 92 20.14 2.38 9.01
C ASP A 92 21.60 2.05 9.32
N LYS A 93 22.08 2.38 10.52
CA LYS A 93 23.45 2.04 10.99
C LYS A 93 23.76 0.54 10.97
N SER A 94 22.73 -0.31 11.06
CA SER A 94 22.81 -1.76 11.08
C SER A 94 22.49 -2.41 9.74
N SER A 95 21.93 -1.70 8.77
CA SER A 95 21.62 -2.18 7.44
C SER A 95 22.53 -1.54 6.40
N LYS A 96 22.92 -2.31 5.40
CA LYS A 96 23.48 -1.73 4.19
C LYS A 96 22.41 -0.87 3.55
N ASP A 97 22.83 0.27 3.04
CA ASP A 97 21.95 1.13 2.25
C ASP A 97 21.35 0.34 1.10
N SER A 98 20.05 0.50 0.92
CA SER A 98 19.32 -0.13 -0.18
C SER A 98 19.87 0.25 -1.55
N ALA A 99 20.43 1.44 -1.74
CA ALA A 99 21.05 1.84 -3.00
C ALA A 99 22.14 0.85 -3.43
N PHE A 100 22.91 0.29 -2.48
CA PHE A 100 23.97 -0.68 -2.76
C PHE A 100 23.47 -2.10 -2.99
N VAL A 101 22.25 -2.42 -2.59
CA VAL A 101 21.67 -3.77 -2.71
C VAL A 101 20.50 -3.86 -3.69
N ARG A 102 20.17 -2.80 -4.41
CA ARG A 102 19.01 -2.77 -5.32
C ARG A 102 19.04 -3.83 -6.40
N ASN A 103 20.21 -4.18 -6.92
CA ASN A 103 20.32 -5.31 -7.86
C ASN A 103 19.94 -6.63 -7.18
N ASP A 104 20.48 -6.89 -5.99
CA ASP A 104 20.16 -8.10 -5.22
C ASP A 104 18.65 -8.16 -4.87
N VAL A 105 18.06 -7.01 -4.53
CA VAL A 105 16.61 -6.87 -4.27
C VAL A 105 15.80 -7.24 -5.51
N VAL A 106 16.20 -6.82 -6.71
CA VAL A 106 15.51 -7.16 -7.97
C VAL A 106 15.61 -8.65 -8.24
N GLU A 107 16.79 -9.23 -8.13
CA GLU A 107 17.02 -10.67 -8.38
C GLU A 107 16.18 -11.51 -7.41
N GLU A 108 16.17 -11.14 -6.15
CA GLU A 108 15.39 -11.82 -5.13
C GLU A 108 13.88 -11.70 -5.37
N ILE A 109 13.36 -10.52 -5.72
CA ILE A 109 11.96 -10.33 -6.08
C ILE A 109 11.57 -11.25 -7.24
N ILE A 110 12.38 -11.32 -8.27
CA ILE A 110 12.13 -12.21 -9.43
C ILE A 110 12.08 -13.66 -8.98
N GLU A 111 13.01 -14.09 -8.12
CA GLU A 111 13.06 -15.44 -7.59
C GLU A 111 11.81 -15.75 -6.74
N GLN A 112 11.47 -14.88 -5.77
CA GLN A 112 10.32 -15.07 -4.90
C GLN A 112 9.01 -15.11 -5.70
N TYR A 113 8.87 -14.25 -6.72
CA TYR A 113 7.72 -14.27 -7.61
C TYR A 113 7.62 -15.57 -8.42
N LYS A 114 8.74 -16.06 -8.99
CA LYS A 114 8.77 -17.36 -9.66
C LYS A 114 8.37 -18.50 -8.75
N ASN A 115 8.71 -18.41 -7.46
CA ASN A 115 8.35 -19.37 -6.42
C ASN A 115 6.90 -19.25 -5.95
N GLY A 116 6.13 -18.23 -6.44
CA GLY A 116 4.70 -18.09 -6.23
C GLY A 116 4.29 -16.99 -5.25
N SER A 117 5.23 -16.24 -4.67
CA SER A 117 4.91 -15.09 -3.83
C SER A 117 4.38 -13.93 -4.67
N LEU A 118 3.42 -13.17 -4.15
CA LEU A 118 3.09 -11.85 -4.68
C LEU A 118 3.94 -10.80 -3.98
N VAL A 119 4.28 -9.72 -4.68
CA VAL A 119 5.29 -8.77 -4.21
C VAL A 119 4.67 -7.42 -3.86
N VAL A 120 4.90 -6.98 -2.63
CA VAL A 120 4.65 -5.60 -2.18
C VAL A 120 5.99 -4.87 -2.10
N MET A 121 6.07 -3.73 -2.75
CA MET A 121 7.24 -2.87 -2.70
C MET A 121 6.87 -1.51 -2.13
N CYS A 122 7.50 -1.10 -1.05
CA CYS A 122 7.46 0.28 -0.56
C CYS A 122 8.78 1.00 -0.83
N TRP A 123 8.83 2.26 -0.51
CA TRP A 123 10.04 3.06 -0.59
C TRP A 123 10.10 4.09 0.54
N HIS A 124 11.06 3.92 1.42
CA HIS A 124 11.45 4.97 2.35
C HIS A 124 12.38 5.92 1.61
N GLU A 125 11.80 6.78 0.80
CA GLU A 125 12.51 7.66 -0.11
C GLU A 125 13.35 8.68 0.65
N VAL A 126 14.58 8.89 0.18
CA VAL A 126 15.45 9.96 0.67
C VAL A 126 14.84 11.33 0.37
N PRO A 127 14.90 12.31 1.30
CA PRO A 127 14.40 13.66 1.00
C PRO A 127 15.19 14.28 -0.15
N PRO A 128 14.56 15.07 -1.03
CA PRO A 128 15.24 15.69 -2.18
C PRO A 128 16.31 16.72 -1.78
N THR A 129 16.45 17.05 -0.50
CA THR A 129 17.51 17.90 0.06
C THR A 129 18.79 17.12 0.41
N ALA A 130 18.79 15.80 0.24
CA ALA A 130 19.96 14.96 0.54
C ALA A 130 20.20 13.92 -0.56
N ASP A 131 21.38 13.36 -0.57
CA ASP A 131 21.75 12.22 -1.41
C ASP A 131 21.81 10.95 -0.58
N GLU A 132 21.53 9.80 -1.20
CA GLU A 132 21.72 8.50 -0.57
C GLU A 132 23.24 8.23 -0.31
N PRO A 133 23.61 7.58 0.79
CA PRO A 133 22.76 7.03 1.82
C PRO A 133 22.34 8.05 2.89
N VAL A 134 21.12 7.91 3.41
CA VAL A 134 20.66 8.72 4.53
C VAL A 134 20.23 7.84 5.69
N ALA A 135 20.30 8.37 6.91
CA ALA A 135 19.78 7.68 8.06
C ALA A 135 18.24 7.68 8.07
N PHE A 136 17.64 6.59 8.56
CA PHE A 136 16.20 6.54 8.76
C PHE A 136 15.73 7.59 9.79
N ARG A 137 16.51 7.78 10.86
CA ARG A 137 16.21 8.73 11.94
C ARG A 137 17.36 9.71 12.16
N PRO A 138 17.07 10.91 12.66
CA PRO A 138 18.09 11.82 13.12
C PRO A 138 18.99 11.16 14.20
N ARG A 139 20.26 11.49 14.23
CA ARG A 139 21.16 11.04 15.31
C ARG A 139 20.66 11.60 16.63
N GLY A 140 20.27 10.74 17.59
CA GLY A 140 19.74 11.15 18.90
C GLY A 140 18.69 10.22 19.50
N GLY A 141 18.20 9.22 18.76
CA GLY A 141 17.30 8.19 19.28
C GLY A 141 15.80 8.54 19.18
N ARG A 142 14.94 7.65 19.68
CA ARG A 142 13.49 7.87 19.81
C ARG A 142 13.25 9.07 20.71
N GLY A 143 12.74 10.15 20.19
CA GLY A 143 12.44 11.37 20.94
C GLY A 143 13.27 12.58 20.56
N ALA A 144 14.31 12.44 19.76
CA ALA A 144 14.84 13.53 18.96
C ALA A 144 13.85 13.80 17.81
N THR A 145 12.61 14.17 18.16
CA THR A 145 11.93 15.14 17.30
C THR A 145 12.98 16.20 17.11
N THR A 146 13.41 16.43 15.90
CA THR A 146 14.07 17.66 15.57
C THR A 146 13.13 18.75 16.09
N ASN A 147 13.39 19.18 17.32
CA ASN A 147 13.02 20.51 17.69
C ASN A 147 13.74 21.34 16.63
N VAL A 148 13.05 21.66 15.55
CA VAL A 148 13.32 22.83 14.75
C VAL A 148 12.95 23.98 15.69
N THR A 149 13.68 24.01 16.83
CA THR A 149 13.58 25.08 17.78
C THR A 149 14.35 26.24 17.18
N LYS A 150 13.50 27.23 16.77
CA LYS A 150 13.88 28.63 16.95
C LYS A 150 15.35 28.95 16.65
N THR A 151 15.82 28.67 15.47
CA THR A 151 16.93 29.44 14.91
C THR A 151 16.44 30.00 13.59
N ASN A 152 16.46 31.33 13.50
CA ASN A 152 16.38 32.11 12.27
C ASN A 152 17.56 31.76 11.32
N ALA A 153 17.78 30.49 11.10
CA ALA A 153 18.82 30.00 10.21
C ALA A 153 18.13 29.38 8.99
N ALA A 154 18.34 30.01 7.89
CA ALA A 154 18.09 29.50 6.57
C ALA A 154 18.49 28.01 6.49
N THR A 155 17.57 27.20 5.92
CA THR A 155 17.84 25.88 5.34
C THR A 155 18.59 24.90 6.23
N THR A 156 17.90 24.22 7.13
CA THR A 156 18.36 22.90 7.57
C THR A 156 17.99 21.91 6.49
N ASP A 157 18.94 21.60 5.60
CA ASP A 157 18.79 20.50 4.66
C ASP A 157 18.47 19.24 5.43
N LEU A 158 17.27 18.69 5.22
CA LEU A 158 16.85 17.47 5.84
C LEU A 158 17.69 16.32 5.29
N LYS A 159 18.37 15.58 6.18
CA LYS A 159 19.30 14.48 5.82
C LYS A 159 18.87 13.15 6.39
N THR A 160 17.58 12.99 6.66
CA THR A 160 17.00 11.74 7.18
C THR A 160 15.63 11.52 6.56
N VAL A 161 15.16 10.28 6.52
CA VAL A 161 13.82 9.97 6.02
C VAL A 161 12.74 10.56 6.92
N GLN A 162 12.98 10.57 8.24
CA GLN A 162 12.10 11.22 9.22
C GLN A 162 12.44 12.68 9.39
N GLY A 163 11.41 13.53 9.30
CA GLY A 163 11.50 14.97 9.43
C GLY A 163 10.57 15.70 8.48
N HIS A 164 10.78 17.01 8.30
CA HIS A 164 9.93 17.85 7.47
C HIS A 164 10.76 18.74 6.56
N LEU A 165 10.35 18.85 5.31
CA LEU A 165 10.73 19.95 4.45
C LEU A 165 10.04 21.23 4.93
N THR A 166 10.69 22.38 4.78
CA THR A 166 10.02 23.68 4.97
C THR A 166 8.89 23.86 3.95
N GLU A 167 7.98 24.80 4.20
CA GLU A 167 6.90 25.12 3.26
C GLU A 167 7.47 25.54 1.88
N ALA A 168 8.51 26.37 1.89
CA ALA A 168 9.19 26.81 0.64
C ALA A 168 9.79 25.62 -0.11
N GLN A 169 10.50 24.72 0.59
CA GLN A 169 11.08 23.52 -0.02
C GLN A 169 9.99 22.59 -0.59
N TYR A 170 8.90 22.39 0.12
CA TYR A 170 7.82 21.52 -0.37
C TYR A 170 7.11 22.13 -1.59
N LYS A 171 6.94 23.47 -1.61
CA LYS A 171 6.45 24.18 -2.78
C LYS A 171 7.40 24.04 -3.96
N ASP A 172 8.70 24.24 -3.76
CA ASP A 172 9.72 24.08 -4.79
C ASP A 172 9.75 22.65 -5.33
N LEU A 173 9.67 21.63 -4.45
CA LEU A 173 9.57 20.24 -4.83
C LEU A 173 8.42 19.98 -5.82
N LEU A 174 7.25 20.56 -5.58
CA LEU A 174 6.06 20.37 -6.42
C LEU A 174 5.96 21.38 -7.60
N THR A 175 6.94 22.26 -7.75
CA THR A 175 6.98 23.24 -8.84
C THR A 175 7.97 22.82 -9.92
N PRO A 176 7.51 22.43 -11.12
CA PRO A 176 8.41 22.08 -12.24
C PRO A 176 9.42 23.19 -12.56
N GLY A 177 10.67 22.83 -12.82
CA GLY A 177 11.75 23.73 -13.16
C GLY A 177 12.54 24.30 -11.99
N THR A 178 12.16 24.02 -10.75
CA THR A 178 12.98 24.32 -9.57
C THR A 178 14.08 23.26 -9.39
N GLU A 179 15.16 23.63 -8.69
CA GLU A 179 16.25 22.71 -8.37
C GLU A 179 15.76 21.51 -7.56
N LEU A 180 14.92 21.75 -6.56
CA LEU A 180 14.45 20.68 -5.68
C LEU A 180 13.51 19.70 -6.40
N HIS A 181 12.69 20.20 -7.34
CA HIS A 181 11.88 19.35 -8.23
C HIS A 181 12.78 18.45 -9.10
N GLN A 182 13.82 19.02 -9.71
CA GLN A 182 14.75 18.25 -10.54
C GLN A 182 15.48 17.18 -9.73
N ARG A 183 15.99 17.53 -8.55
CA ARG A 183 16.64 16.55 -7.65
C ARG A 183 15.72 15.39 -7.29
N TRP A 184 14.45 15.67 -6.99
CA TRP A 184 13.46 14.62 -6.76
C TRP A 184 13.23 13.77 -8.02
N CYS A 185 13.11 14.38 -9.18
CA CYS A 185 13.01 13.63 -10.44
C CYS A 185 14.21 12.70 -10.63
N ASP A 186 15.44 13.18 -10.38
CA ASP A 186 16.66 12.38 -10.52
C ASP A 186 16.67 11.19 -9.53
N GLN A 187 16.17 11.38 -8.31
CA GLN A 187 16.04 10.31 -7.30
C GLN A 187 15.03 9.24 -7.74
N VAL A 188 13.88 9.66 -8.26
CA VAL A 188 12.89 8.71 -8.82
C VAL A 188 13.47 7.99 -10.04
N ASP A 189 14.16 8.71 -10.90
CA ASP A 189 14.79 8.11 -12.10
C ASP A 189 15.85 7.08 -11.76
N ALA A 190 16.52 7.22 -10.60
CA ALA A 190 17.51 6.26 -10.13
C ALA A 190 16.92 4.87 -9.81
N ILE A 191 15.62 4.76 -9.50
CA ILE A 191 14.97 3.44 -9.30
C ILE A 191 14.34 2.88 -10.58
N VAL A 192 14.16 3.70 -11.62
CA VAL A 192 13.49 3.28 -12.87
C VAL A 192 14.17 2.09 -13.57
N PRO A 193 15.52 2.02 -13.67
CA PRO A 193 16.17 0.85 -14.26
C PRO A 193 15.81 -0.47 -13.55
N TYR A 194 15.64 -0.44 -12.23
CA TYR A 194 15.25 -1.60 -11.44
C TYR A 194 13.78 -1.98 -11.67
N LEU A 195 12.88 -0.98 -11.72
CA LEU A 195 11.47 -1.20 -12.07
C LEU A 195 11.32 -1.77 -13.49
N LYS A 196 12.12 -1.30 -14.44
CA LYS A 196 12.14 -1.85 -15.82
C LYS A 196 12.62 -3.29 -15.87
N LYS A 197 13.65 -3.66 -15.11
CA LYS A 197 14.07 -5.07 -15.00
C LYS A 197 12.95 -5.97 -14.47
N LEU A 198 12.19 -5.50 -13.48
CA LEU A 198 11.04 -6.24 -12.96
C LEU A 198 9.90 -6.32 -14.00
N GLN A 199 9.66 -5.25 -14.78
CA GLN A 199 8.70 -5.26 -15.88
C GLN A 199 9.13 -6.22 -17.01
N GLU A 200 10.39 -6.23 -17.39
CA GLU A 200 10.96 -7.16 -18.38
C GLU A 200 10.89 -8.62 -17.91
N ALA A 201 10.97 -8.84 -16.61
CA ALA A 201 10.78 -10.15 -15.98
C ALA A 201 9.29 -10.51 -15.75
N HIS A 202 8.35 -9.68 -16.23
CA HIS A 202 6.90 -9.85 -16.06
C HIS A 202 6.47 -10.02 -14.60
N VAL A 203 7.10 -9.30 -13.67
CA VAL A 203 6.75 -9.28 -12.25
C VAL A 203 5.81 -8.12 -11.97
N PRO A 204 4.52 -8.35 -11.65
CA PRO A 204 3.62 -7.29 -11.24
C PRO A 204 3.92 -6.91 -9.79
N LEU A 205 3.93 -5.60 -9.49
CA LEU A 205 4.21 -5.06 -8.17
C LEU A 205 3.00 -4.41 -7.54
N LEU A 206 2.73 -4.73 -6.28
CA LEU A 206 1.89 -3.92 -5.40
C LEU A 206 2.77 -2.76 -4.91
N TRP A 207 2.73 -1.63 -5.64
CA TRP A 207 3.60 -0.47 -5.42
C TRP A 207 3.01 0.47 -4.38
N ARG A 208 3.71 0.69 -3.27
CA ARG A 208 3.26 1.47 -2.12
C ARG A 208 4.24 2.61 -1.81
N PRO A 209 4.27 3.68 -2.63
CA PRO A 209 5.08 4.87 -2.37
C PRO A 209 4.44 5.73 -1.28
N PHE A 210 5.24 6.55 -0.61
CA PHE A 210 4.77 7.54 0.36
C PHE A 210 3.80 6.98 1.41
N HIS A 211 4.09 5.79 1.93
CA HIS A 211 3.24 5.16 2.94
C HIS A 211 3.09 6.04 4.19
N GLU A 212 2.05 5.74 4.98
CA GLU A 212 1.69 6.53 6.17
C GLU A 212 1.60 8.05 5.89
N MET A 213 1.12 8.41 4.69
CA MET A 213 1.19 9.77 4.16
C MET A 213 0.36 10.81 4.93
N ASN A 214 -0.56 10.36 5.77
CA ASN A 214 -1.32 11.23 6.67
C ASN A 214 -0.56 11.56 7.97
N GLY A 215 0.54 10.84 8.25
CA GLY A 215 1.41 11.08 9.40
C GLY A 215 2.43 12.20 9.15
N GLN A 216 3.02 12.68 10.25
CA GLN A 216 3.96 13.82 10.22
C GLN A 216 5.40 13.39 10.55
N TRP A 217 5.73 12.11 10.46
CA TRP A 217 7.07 11.61 10.80
C TRP A 217 7.98 11.43 9.59
N PHE A 218 7.42 11.28 8.39
CA PHE A 218 8.19 11.24 7.15
C PHE A 218 8.14 12.58 6.42
N TRP A 219 9.19 12.91 5.67
CA TRP A 219 9.32 14.18 4.96
C TRP A 219 8.19 14.43 3.95
N TRP A 220 7.58 13.36 3.42
CA TRP A 220 6.51 13.44 2.42
C TRP A 220 5.12 13.63 3.00
N GLY A 221 4.93 13.35 4.30
CA GLY A 221 3.61 13.19 4.91
C GLY A 221 3.06 14.44 5.58
N GLY A 222 1.81 14.33 6.04
CA GLY A 222 1.15 15.30 6.93
C GLY A 222 0.74 16.61 6.28
N ARG A 223 0.60 16.70 4.95
CA ARG A 223 0.18 17.90 4.24
C ARG A 223 -1.19 17.69 3.61
N PRO A 224 -2.26 18.32 4.18
CA PRO A 224 -3.62 18.11 3.72
C PRO A 224 -3.87 18.72 2.34
N LYS A 225 -4.84 18.17 1.64
CA LYS A 225 -5.26 18.56 0.30
C LYS A 225 -5.92 19.94 0.25
N THR A 226 -6.59 20.34 1.29
CA THR A 226 -7.29 21.63 1.37
C THR A 226 -7.09 22.25 2.74
N PHE A 227 -6.71 23.55 2.75
CA PHE A 227 -6.86 24.40 3.91
C PHE A 227 -8.04 25.31 3.65
N SER A 228 -9.08 25.23 4.48
CA SER A 228 -10.05 26.30 4.60
C SER A 228 -9.67 27.15 5.82
N GLU A 229 -9.58 28.47 5.65
CA GLU A 229 -9.62 29.34 6.80
C GLU A 229 -11.01 29.20 7.45
N PRO A 230 -11.16 28.95 8.72
CA PRO A 230 -10.27 29.13 9.87
C PRO A 230 -9.63 27.83 10.38
N ASP A 231 -9.68 26.74 9.64
CA ASP A 231 -9.24 25.41 10.07
C ASP A 231 -7.70 25.20 9.92
N ALA A 232 -6.95 26.28 10.13
CA ALA A 232 -5.50 26.20 10.14
C ALA A 232 -5.07 25.13 11.16
N TYR A 233 -4.53 24.03 10.66
CA TYR A 233 -4.04 22.93 11.45
C TYR A 233 -3.02 23.42 12.48
N GLN A 234 -3.35 23.29 13.76
CA GLN A 234 -2.44 23.63 14.85
C GLN A 234 -1.58 22.43 15.19
N MET A 235 -0.31 22.51 14.86
CA MET A 235 0.67 21.57 15.38
C MET A 235 0.79 21.67 16.90
N LYS A 236 0.96 20.54 17.57
CA LYS A 236 1.17 20.49 19.00
C LYS A 236 2.49 21.23 19.32
N GLY A 237 2.37 22.46 19.84
CA GLY A 237 3.50 23.35 20.06
C GLY A 237 3.26 24.79 19.61
N GLY A 238 2.14 25.10 19.00
CA GLY A 238 1.72 26.49 18.68
C GLY A 238 2.38 27.10 17.44
N GLU A 239 3.14 26.36 16.67
CA GLU A 239 3.61 26.81 15.36
C GLU A 239 2.53 26.55 14.29
N ARG A 240 2.01 27.62 13.71
CA ARG A 240 1.16 27.55 12.53
C ARG A 240 2.04 27.20 11.33
N MET A 241 1.79 26.06 10.71
CA MET A 241 2.27 25.88 9.34
C MET A 241 1.54 26.88 8.46
N GLY A 242 2.30 27.68 7.71
CA GLY A 242 1.75 28.71 6.84
C GLY A 242 0.68 28.16 5.91
N LEU A 243 -0.37 28.91 5.73
CA LEU A 243 -1.49 28.60 4.85
C LEU A 243 -0.98 28.46 3.41
N MET A 244 -0.91 27.25 2.92
CA MET A 244 -0.66 26.99 1.51
C MET A 244 -2.00 27.03 0.78
N ASN A 245 -2.16 28.03 -0.02
CA ASN A 245 -3.40 28.39 -0.74
C ASN A 245 -3.63 27.55 -1.99
N SER A 246 -3.45 26.24 -1.95
CA SER A 246 -4.00 25.37 -2.98
C SER A 246 -3.72 23.91 -2.64
N GLY A 247 -4.62 23.01 -2.98
CA GLY A 247 -4.42 21.58 -2.91
C GLY A 247 -3.24 21.05 -3.77
N ASP A 248 -2.54 21.95 -4.45
CA ASP A 248 -1.41 21.63 -5.36
C ASP A 248 -0.12 21.32 -4.61
N TYR A 249 0.02 21.68 -3.34
CA TYR A 249 1.19 21.46 -2.51
C TYR A 249 0.93 20.48 -1.36
N SER A 250 0.04 19.53 -1.58
CA SER A 250 -0.31 18.49 -0.61
C SER A 250 0.49 17.20 -0.82
N THR A 251 0.47 16.30 0.17
CA THR A 251 0.98 14.93 0.02
C THR A 251 0.25 14.19 -1.11
N ALA A 252 -1.04 14.48 -1.33
CA ALA A 252 -1.80 13.94 -2.46
C ALA A 252 -1.23 14.40 -3.81
N ALA A 253 -0.78 15.67 -3.93
CA ALA A 253 -0.14 16.18 -5.14
C ALA A 253 1.20 15.50 -5.39
N LEU A 254 2.00 15.26 -4.34
CA LEU A 254 3.25 14.50 -4.45
C LEU A 254 3.00 13.05 -4.95
N TYR A 255 1.96 12.38 -4.45
CA TYR A 255 1.59 11.05 -4.93
C TYR A 255 1.23 11.05 -6.43
N LYS A 256 0.48 12.06 -6.89
CA LYS A 256 0.16 12.23 -8.32
C LYS A 256 1.41 12.47 -9.15
N MET A 257 2.34 13.27 -8.64
CA MET A 257 3.61 13.54 -9.32
C MET A 257 4.46 12.26 -9.49
N MET A 258 4.48 11.37 -8.48
CA MET A 258 5.12 10.05 -8.59
C MET A 258 4.43 9.18 -9.65
N PHE A 259 3.08 9.18 -9.65
CA PHE A 259 2.31 8.47 -10.68
C PHE A 259 2.67 8.97 -12.08
N ASP A 260 2.62 10.28 -12.29
CA ASP A 260 2.92 10.88 -13.59
C ASP A 260 4.35 10.57 -14.04
N ARG A 261 5.32 10.62 -13.10
CA ARG A 261 6.72 10.32 -13.41
C ARG A 261 6.90 8.87 -13.84
N LEU A 262 6.39 7.91 -13.08
CA LEU A 262 6.59 6.48 -13.37
C LEU A 262 5.71 6.00 -14.54
N VAL A 263 4.43 6.39 -14.58
CA VAL A 263 3.47 5.88 -15.56
C VAL A 263 3.52 6.68 -16.86
N ASN A 264 3.36 8.00 -16.77
CA ASN A 264 3.20 8.84 -17.96
C ASN A 264 4.55 9.19 -18.62
N HIS A 265 5.62 9.36 -17.83
CA HIS A 265 6.95 9.66 -18.36
C HIS A 265 7.74 8.38 -18.67
N HIS A 266 7.97 7.52 -17.67
CA HIS A 266 8.81 6.32 -17.83
C HIS A 266 8.11 5.10 -18.41
N LYS A 267 6.78 5.13 -18.54
CA LYS A 267 5.96 4.03 -19.11
C LYS A 267 6.10 2.72 -18.34
N ILE A 268 6.16 2.78 -17.03
CA ILE A 268 6.12 1.61 -16.16
C ILE A 268 4.69 1.08 -16.12
N LYS A 269 4.48 -0.17 -16.53
CA LYS A 269 3.15 -0.77 -16.77
C LYS A 269 2.79 -1.91 -15.84
N ASN A 270 3.71 -2.38 -15.03
CA ASN A 270 3.54 -3.53 -14.14
C ASN A 270 3.21 -3.15 -12.69
N LEU A 271 2.83 -1.88 -12.42
CA LEU A 271 2.50 -1.39 -11.08
C LEU A 271 1.00 -1.42 -10.82
N ILE A 272 0.64 -1.96 -9.66
CA ILE A 272 -0.67 -1.80 -9.00
C ILE A 272 -0.47 -0.79 -7.89
N TRP A 273 -1.15 0.35 -7.97
CA TRP A 273 -0.96 1.50 -7.10
C TRP A 273 -1.66 1.32 -5.76
N VAL A 274 -0.89 1.18 -4.70
CA VAL A 274 -1.35 0.97 -3.33
C VAL A 274 -1.17 2.27 -2.54
N TRP A 275 -2.28 2.98 -2.32
CA TRP A 275 -2.30 4.16 -1.46
C TRP A 275 -2.36 3.75 0.00
N ASN A 276 -1.63 4.46 0.88
CA ASN A 276 -1.43 4.03 2.25
C ASN A 276 -1.51 5.17 3.27
N VAL A 277 -2.12 4.87 4.42
CA VAL A 277 -2.27 5.76 5.57
C VAL A 277 -2.09 5.02 6.89
N ASP A 278 -1.68 5.73 7.94
CA ASP A 278 -1.74 5.29 9.34
C ASP A 278 -3.04 5.83 10.00
N ARG A 279 -3.24 5.48 11.25
CA ARG A 279 -4.41 5.83 12.06
C ARG A 279 -4.57 7.35 12.19
N PRO A 280 -5.78 7.89 11.98
CA PRO A 280 -6.04 9.32 12.08
C PRO A 280 -6.20 9.74 13.56
N GLU A 281 -5.14 9.67 14.33
CA GLU A 281 -5.11 9.95 15.77
C GLU A 281 -4.11 11.07 16.11
N GLY A 282 -4.44 11.89 17.08
CA GLY A 282 -3.57 12.96 17.54
C GLY A 282 -3.39 14.05 16.49
N THR A 283 -2.17 14.19 15.95
CA THR A 283 -1.82 15.17 14.91
C THR A 283 -1.86 14.57 13.49
N THR A 284 -2.24 13.31 13.34
CA THR A 284 -2.34 12.63 12.05
C THR A 284 -3.60 13.09 11.32
N LEU A 285 -3.47 13.38 10.03
CA LEU A 285 -4.60 13.84 9.20
C LEU A 285 -5.65 12.74 9.02
N GLN A 286 -6.89 13.15 8.74
CA GLN A 286 -7.94 12.23 8.35
C GLN A 286 -7.64 11.61 6.97
N PHE A 287 -8.17 10.43 6.72
CA PHE A 287 -7.86 9.67 5.49
C PHE A 287 -8.14 10.44 4.21
N ASN A 288 -9.27 11.17 4.15
CA ASN A 288 -9.67 11.93 2.96
C ASN A 288 -8.79 13.15 2.68
N GLU A 289 -8.07 13.66 3.67
CA GLU A 289 -7.21 14.84 3.52
C GLU A 289 -5.96 14.56 2.66
N CYS A 290 -5.56 13.27 2.57
CA CYS A 290 -4.42 12.82 1.75
C CYS A 290 -4.84 12.00 0.51
N TRP A 291 -6.15 11.89 0.23
CA TRP A 291 -6.66 11.08 -0.87
C TRP A 291 -6.35 11.70 -2.24
N PRO A 292 -5.56 11.04 -3.12
CA PRO A 292 -5.18 11.62 -4.41
C PRO A 292 -6.29 11.58 -5.47
N GLY A 293 -7.31 10.75 -5.25
CA GLY A 293 -8.40 10.50 -6.21
C GLY A 293 -8.42 9.04 -6.65
N PRO A 294 -9.62 8.53 -7.06
CA PRO A 294 -9.77 7.13 -7.45
C PRO A 294 -9.02 6.77 -8.73
N GLU A 295 -8.67 7.75 -9.55
CA GLU A 295 -7.94 7.59 -10.80
C GLU A 295 -6.43 7.31 -10.62
N TYR A 296 -5.91 7.46 -9.39
CA TYR A 296 -4.50 7.22 -9.06
C TYR A 296 -4.29 6.00 -8.15
N VAL A 297 -5.36 5.32 -7.73
CA VAL A 297 -5.28 4.28 -6.69
C VAL A 297 -5.99 3.01 -7.15
N ASP A 298 -5.32 1.88 -7.08
CA ASP A 298 -5.90 0.56 -7.30
C ASP A 298 -6.37 -0.10 -6.00
N VAL A 299 -5.59 0.05 -4.94
CA VAL A 299 -5.82 -0.57 -3.63
C VAL A 299 -5.63 0.48 -2.54
N VAL A 300 -6.56 0.52 -1.58
CA VAL A 300 -6.45 1.35 -0.37
C VAL A 300 -5.83 0.53 0.74
N SER A 301 -4.78 1.02 1.38
CA SER A 301 -4.12 0.26 2.44
C SER A 301 -3.92 1.06 3.73
N PHE A 302 -3.72 0.31 4.80
CA PHE A 302 -3.68 0.82 6.17
C PHE A 302 -2.52 0.22 6.94
N ASP A 303 -1.79 1.05 7.64
CA ASP A 303 -0.74 0.64 8.57
C ASP A 303 -1.26 0.76 10.00
N CYS A 304 -1.22 -0.33 10.75
CA CYS A 304 -1.77 -0.37 12.10
C CYS A 304 -0.98 -1.29 13.04
N TYR A 305 -0.27 -0.69 13.97
CA TYR A 305 0.58 -1.42 14.89
C TYR A 305 -0.07 -1.75 16.24
N ARG A 306 -1.27 -1.22 16.54
CA ARG A 306 -1.86 -1.36 17.89
C ARG A 306 -3.35 -1.69 17.87
N VAL A 307 -4.23 -0.71 17.62
CA VAL A 307 -5.69 -0.85 17.81
C VAL A 307 -6.40 -0.81 16.46
N PHE A 308 -7.01 -1.92 16.09
CA PHE A 308 -7.78 -2.09 14.85
C PHE A 308 -9.22 -1.67 15.08
N LYS A 309 -9.51 -0.35 15.11
CA LYS A 309 -10.88 0.15 15.32
C LYS A 309 -11.77 -0.17 14.11
N GLN A 310 -12.99 -0.63 14.39
CA GLN A 310 -13.98 -0.90 13.33
C GLN A 310 -14.35 0.37 12.54
N SER A 311 -14.31 1.54 13.19
CA SER A 311 -14.55 2.82 12.52
C SER A 311 -13.52 3.10 11.43
N TYR A 312 -12.23 2.87 11.67
CA TYR A 312 -11.18 3.06 10.67
C TYR A 312 -11.39 2.16 9.44
N TYR A 313 -11.72 0.90 9.69
CA TYR A 313 -12.05 -0.03 8.61
C TYR A 313 -13.25 0.44 7.78
N ASN A 314 -14.33 0.88 8.43
CA ASN A 314 -15.52 1.38 7.76
C ASN A 314 -15.24 2.65 6.95
N ASP A 315 -14.44 3.58 7.49
CA ASP A 315 -14.07 4.82 6.81
C ASP A 315 -13.18 4.53 5.57
N LEU A 316 -12.25 3.59 5.69
CA LEU A 316 -11.43 3.14 4.56
C LEU A 316 -12.25 2.44 3.48
N LEU A 317 -13.23 1.60 3.85
CA LEU A 317 -14.15 0.99 2.88
C LEU A 317 -14.99 2.03 2.14
N LYS A 318 -15.45 3.06 2.85
CA LYS A 318 -16.19 4.17 2.25
C LYS A 318 -15.31 4.95 1.26
N LEU A 319 -14.08 5.26 1.65
CA LEU A 319 -13.12 5.97 0.80
C LEU A 319 -12.73 5.14 -0.42
N ALA A 320 -12.49 3.85 -0.23
CA ALA A 320 -12.15 2.90 -1.28
C ALA A 320 -13.26 2.74 -2.33
N ASN A 321 -14.51 2.97 -1.97
CA ASN A 321 -15.68 2.92 -2.86
C ASN A 321 -15.69 1.66 -3.76
N GLY A 322 -15.50 0.49 -3.17
CA GLY A 322 -15.49 -0.80 -3.86
C GLY A 322 -14.11 -1.28 -4.32
N LYS A 323 -13.07 -0.45 -4.26
CA LYS A 323 -11.68 -0.92 -4.46
C LYS A 323 -11.25 -1.84 -3.31
N PRO A 324 -10.32 -2.78 -3.54
CA PRO A 324 -9.78 -3.62 -2.48
C PRO A 324 -9.12 -2.79 -1.37
N VAL A 325 -9.17 -3.34 -0.14
CA VAL A 325 -8.47 -2.77 1.02
C VAL A 325 -7.48 -3.79 1.59
N ALA A 326 -6.40 -3.30 2.22
CA ALA A 326 -5.37 -4.16 2.79
C ALA A 326 -4.75 -3.58 4.06
N LEU A 327 -4.18 -4.45 4.90
CA LEU A 327 -3.30 -4.10 5.99
C LEU A 327 -1.85 -4.20 5.48
N ALA A 328 -1.27 -3.06 5.09
CA ALA A 328 0.03 -3.06 4.43
C ALA A 328 1.21 -3.09 5.40
N GLU A 329 0.99 -2.68 6.65
CA GLU A 329 1.93 -2.90 7.75
C GLU A 329 1.17 -3.17 9.04
N ILE A 330 1.58 -4.24 9.72
CA ILE A 330 1.08 -4.58 11.05
C ILE A 330 2.22 -5.03 11.97
N GLY A 331 2.06 -4.77 13.27
CA GLY A 331 2.87 -5.38 14.30
C GLY A 331 2.21 -6.63 14.89
N GLY A 332 2.72 -7.10 16.01
CA GLY A 332 2.25 -8.33 16.68
C GLY A 332 0.86 -8.27 17.33
N SER A 333 0.09 -7.19 17.17
CA SER A 333 -1.16 -6.97 17.94
C SER A 333 -2.45 -7.39 17.21
N ILE A 334 -2.41 -7.76 15.94
CA ILE A 334 -3.59 -8.25 15.21
C ILE A 334 -4.06 -9.60 15.78
N SER A 335 -5.37 -9.84 15.73
CA SER A 335 -5.97 -11.11 16.12
C SER A 335 -6.89 -11.67 15.04
N LEU A 336 -7.18 -12.95 15.13
CA LEU A 336 -8.14 -13.62 14.24
C LEU A 336 -9.52 -12.98 14.32
N ASP A 337 -9.94 -12.50 15.50
CA ASP A 337 -11.25 -11.86 15.69
C ASP A 337 -11.33 -10.52 14.94
N VAL A 338 -10.23 -9.76 14.87
CA VAL A 338 -10.15 -8.56 14.03
C VAL A 338 -10.37 -8.92 12.57
N LEU A 339 -9.68 -9.93 12.05
CA LEU A 339 -9.84 -10.37 10.65
C LEU A 339 -11.23 -10.93 10.36
N LYS A 340 -11.90 -11.54 11.36
CA LYS A 340 -13.29 -11.97 11.24
C LYS A 340 -14.27 -10.80 11.20
N ALA A 341 -14.07 -9.79 12.03
CA ALA A 341 -14.90 -8.58 12.08
C ALA A 341 -14.67 -7.65 10.88
N GLN A 342 -13.48 -7.71 10.27
CA GLN A 342 -13.02 -6.85 9.18
C GLN A 342 -12.61 -7.71 7.95
N PRO A 343 -13.55 -8.45 7.31
CA PRO A 343 -13.22 -9.54 6.39
C PRO A 343 -12.68 -9.12 5.03
N LYS A 344 -12.71 -7.81 4.65
CA LYS A 344 -12.33 -7.35 3.32
C LYS A 344 -10.84 -7.03 3.16
N TRP A 345 -10.03 -7.18 4.21
CA TRP A 345 -8.58 -7.06 4.07
C TRP A 345 -8.06 -8.13 3.10
N ALA A 346 -7.68 -7.74 1.89
CA ALA A 346 -7.17 -8.66 0.87
C ALA A 346 -5.82 -9.28 1.24
N TRP A 347 -5.02 -8.55 2.01
CA TRP A 347 -3.82 -9.09 2.67
C TRP A 347 -3.53 -8.36 3.98
N TRP A 348 -2.68 -8.98 4.77
CA TRP A 348 -1.99 -8.36 5.88
C TRP A 348 -0.49 -8.66 5.76
N MET A 349 0.37 -7.70 6.13
CA MET A 349 1.83 -7.85 6.05
C MET A 349 2.48 -7.44 7.38
N GLU A 350 3.15 -8.40 8.02
CA GLU A 350 3.90 -8.16 9.23
C GLU A 350 5.20 -7.41 8.91
N TRP A 351 5.51 -6.42 9.74
CA TRP A 351 6.69 -5.59 9.54
C TRP A 351 7.93 -6.15 10.24
N ALA A 352 8.94 -6.53 9.42
CA ALA A 352 10.34 -6.73 9.83
C ALA A 352 10.55 -7.60 11.10
N GLY A 353 9.71 -8.60 11.34
CA GLY A 353 9.92 -9.60 12.39
C GLY A 353 9.36 -9.24 13.76
N MET A 354 8.39 -8.34 13.86
CA MET A 354 7.72 -7.97 15.11
C MET A 354 6.86 -9.10 15.71
N ALA A 355 6.47 -10.11 14.91
CA ALA A 355 5.61 -11.20 15.33
C ALA A 355 6.25 -12.60 15.20
N LEU A 356 7.55 -12.68 15.30
CA LEU A 356 8.29 -13.95 15.14
C LEU A 356 8.54 -14.69 16.48
N LYS A 357 8.15 -14.15 17.62
CA LYS A 357 8.43 -14.71 18.95
C LYS A 357 7.27 -14.51 19.92
N GLY A 358 7.17 -15.42 20.90
CA GLY A 358 6.24 -15.35 22.00
C GLY A 358 4.77 -15.31 21.55
N GLU A 359 3.90 -14.71 22.34
CA GLU A 359 2.46 -14.65 22.08
C GLU A 359 2.07 -14.05 20.71
N ALA A 360 2.91 -13.16 20.14
CA ALA A 360 2.68 -12.63 18.81
C ALA A 360 2.84 -13.73 17.76
N ALA A 361 3.88 -14.56 17.85
CA ALA A 361 4.05 -15.70 16.94
C ALA A 361 2.90 -16.70 17.05
N ASP A 362 2.43 -16.99 18.27
CA ASP A 362 1.29 -17.89 18.51
C ASP A 362 -0.01 -17.36 17.88
N ARG A 363 -0.27 -16.03 17.99
CA ARG A 363 -1.41 -15.38 17.33
C ARG A 363 -1.33 -15.50 15.81
N PHE A 364 -0.16 -15.25 15.21
CA PHE A 364 0.03 -15.35 13.77
C PHE A 364 -0.06 -16.81 13.29
N ALA A 365 0.46 -17.76 14.05
CA ALA A 365 0.26 -19.17 13.78
C ALA A 365 -1.23 -19.60 13.80
N ALA A 366 -2.05 -18.99 14.66
CA ALA A 366 -3.49 -19.20 14.64
C ALA A 366 -4.15 -18.52 13.42
N ILE A 367 -3.72 -17.32 13.04
CA ILE A 367 -4.24 -16.61 11.87
C ILE A 367 -3.97 -17.39 10.57
N VAL A 368 -2.74 -17.85 10.34
CA VAL A 368 -2.40 -18.59 9.10
C VAL A 368 -3.04 -19.98 9.02
N LYS A 369 -3.57 -20.51 10.13
CA LYS A 369 -4.35 -21.76 10.16
C LYS A 369 -5.83 -21.54 9.83
N ASP A 370 -6.35 -20.31 9.93
CA ASP A 370 -7.75 -20.02 9.55
C ASP A 370 -7.91 -20.26 8.03
N PRO A 371 -8.93 -20.99 7.56
CA PRO A 371 -9.10 -21.33 6.15
C PRO A 371 -9.30 -20.12 5.23
N ARG A 372 -9.61 -18.95 5.77
CA ARG A 372 -9.68 -17.69 4.97
C ARG A 372 -8.33 -17.04 4.81
N SER A 373 -7.34 -17.39 5.63
CA SER A 373 -5.98 -16.84 5.53
C SER A 373 -5.14 -17.74 4.63
N TRP A 374 -4.90 -17.29 3.42
CA TRP A 374 -4.07 -18.03 2.47
C TRP A 374 -2.59 -17.68 2.60
N SER A 375 -1.78 -18.69 2.51
CA SER A 375 -0.31 -18.66 2.53
C SER A 375 0.24 -19.33 1.28
N LEU A 376 1.50 -19.15 0.96
CA LEU A 376 2.16 -19.77 -0.20
C LEU A 376 2.05 -21.30 -0.19
N SER A 377 1.98 -21.91 1.00
CA SER A 377 1.84 -23.35 1.19
C SER A 377 0.41 -23.89 0.91
N ASP A 378 -0.60 -23.01 0.79
CA ASP A 378 -1.99 -23.45 0.62
C ASP A 378 -2.28 -23.83 -0.85
N PRO A 379 -2.80 -25.04 -1.12
CA PRO A 379 -3.09 -25.50 -2.49
C PRO A 379 -4.07 -24.58 -3.24
N ASP A 380 -5.09 -24.06 -2.54
CA ASP A 380 -6.10 -23.18 -3.15
C ASP A 380 -5.50 -21.85 -3.58
N TYR A 381 -4.59 -21.26 -2.76
CA TYR A 381 -3.83 -20.07 -3.16
C TYR A 381 -3.00 -20.36 -4.42
N ARG A 382 -2.22 -21.45 -4.43
CA ARG A 382 -1.34 -21.83 -5.53
C ARG A 382 -2.11 -22.00 -6.84
N LYS A 383 -3.30 -22.60 -6.77
CA LYS A 383 -4.23 -22.72 -7.90
C LYS A 383 -4.81 -21.37 -8.32
N ALA A 384 -5.17 -20.52 -7.36
CA ALA A 384 -5.84 -19.25 -7.62
C ALA A 384 -4.95 -18.21 -8.31
N ILE A 385 -3.62 -18.29 -8.15
CA ILE A 385 -2.65 -17.40 -8.82
C ILE A 385 -2.26 -17.86 -10.23
N ALA A 386 -2.77 -19.00 -10.72
CA ALA A 386 -2.45 -19.54 -12.04
C ALA A 386 -2.66 -18.53 -13.20
N PRO A 387 -3.74 -17.70 -13.23
CA PRO A 387 -3.91 -16.70 -14.27
C PRO A 387 -2.80 -15.64 -14.27
N ILE A 388 -2.36 -15.18 -13.10
CA ILE A 388 -1.27 -14.20 -12.96
C ILE A 388 0.01 -14.80 -13.54
N ARG A 389 0.33 -16.04 -13.15
CA ARG A 389 1.53 -16.75 -13.61
C ARG A 389 1.52 -16.99 -15.10
N ALA A 390 0.37 -17.38 -15.66
CA ALA A 390 0.20 -17.57 -17.10
C ALA A 390 0.43 -16.24 -17.86
N ALA A 391 -0.10 -15.13 -17.35
CA ALA A 391 0.13 -13.80 -17.93
C ALA A 391 1.61 -13.37 -17.89
N SER A 392 2.39 -13.91 -16.92
CA SER A 392 3.84 -13.70 -16.79
C SER A 392 4.68 -14.74 -17.57
N GLY A 393 4.06 -15.64 -18.33
CA GLY A 393 4.78 -16.72 -19.03
C GLY A 393 5.36 -17.81 -18.13
N LEU A 394 4.87 -17.93 -16.89
CA LEU A 394 5.31 -18.91 -15.92
C LEU A 394 4.36 -20.13 -15.89
N PRO A 395 4.84 -21.31 -15.45
CA PRO A 395 3.97 -22.46 -15.19
C PRO A 395 2.81 -22.09 -14.27
N ALA A 396 1.62 -22.61 -14.55
CA ALA A 396 0.41 -22.30 -13.78
C ALA A 396 0.57 -22.59 -12.27
N GLU A 397 1.26 -23.69 -11.95
CA GLU A 397 1.58 -24.05 -10.57
C GLU A 397 3.02 -23.67 -10.21
N PRO A 398 3.24 -22.92 -9.11
CA PRO A 398 4.58 -22.60 -8.65
C PRO A 398 5.29 -23.84 -8.08
N PRO A 399 6.63 -23.85 -7.91
CA PRO A 399 7.34 -24.88 -7.16
C PRO A 399 6.75 -25.05 -5.76
N ALA A 400 6.87 -26.25 -5.20
CA ALA A 400 6.49 -26.46 -3.81
C ALA A 400 7.35 -25.54 -2.91
N PRO A 401 6.74 -24.80 -1.96
CA PRO A 401 7.52 -24.00 -1.04
C PRO A 401 8.39 -24.92 -0.17
N PRO A 402 9.57 -24.44 0.28
CA PRO A 402 10.36 -25.19 1.25
C PRO A 402 9.53 -25.48 2.51
N ALA A 403 9.80 -26.60 3.16
CA ALA A 403 9.19 -26.93 4.44
C ALA A 403 9.54 -25.81 5.45
N PRO A 404 8.57 -25.41 6.33
CA PRO A 404 8.77 -24.37 7.32
C PRO A 404 9.87 -24.67 8.34
#